data_3cc5b31620b21ce3704c72ec3cc3a428
#
_entry.id   3cc5b31620b21ce3704c72ec3cc3a428
#
_cell.length_a   1.000
_cell.length_b   1.000
_cell.length_c   1.000
_cell.angle_alpha   90.00
_cell.angle_beta   90.00
_cell.angle_gamma   90.00
#
_symmetry.space_group_name_H-M   'P 1'
#
loop_
_entity.id
_entity.type
_entity.pdbx_description
1 polymer ?
#
loop_
_entity_poly.entity_id
_entity_poly.type
_entity_poly.pdbx_seq_one_letter_code
_entity_poly.pdbx_strand_id
1 'polypeptide(L)' 'MASLRLKITGMSCAHCQMSVEKALAKVPGVFGAVVDLRNASAEVDYDDDTATIEELTAAVAKAGYAAAVDG' A
#
# COMPACT_ATOMS: atom_id res chain seq x y z
N MET A 1 -0.60 10.06 13.76
CA MET A 1 -1.28 9.38 12.63
C MET A 1 -0.91 10.08 11.33
N ALA A 2 -0.56 9.29 10.35
CA ALA A 2 -0.16 9.81 9.03
C ALA A 2 -0.95 9.11 7.95
N SER A 3 -1.07 9.75 6.80
CA SER A 3 -1.65 9.12 5.63
C SER A 3 -0.71 9.32 4.46
N LEU A 4 -0.70 8.35 3.56
CA LEU A 4 0.23 8.32 2.44
C LEU A 4 -0.48 7.76 1.22
N ARG A 5 -0.19 8.34 0.07
CA ARG A 5 -0.64 7.79 -1.19
C ARG A 5 0.54 7.14 -1.89
N LEU A 6 0.36 5.91 -2.31
CA LEU A 6 1.35 5.15 -3.07
C LEU A 6 0.83 4.93 -4.47
N LYS A 7 1.71 5.03 -5.44
CA LYS A 7 1.41 4.63 -6.80
C LYS A 7 1.87 3.19 -6.96
N ILE A 8 0.96 2.31 -7.40
CA ILE A 8 1.20 0.88 -7.49
C ILE A 8 1.33 0.50 -8.96
N THR A 9 2.38 -0.25 -9.27
CA THR A 9 2.62 -0.75 -10.61
C THR A 9 2.41 -2.26 -10.64
N GLY A 10 1.78 -2.76 -11.69
CA GLY A 10 1.58 -4.18 -11.89
C GLY A 10 0.20 -4.70 -11.52
N MET A 11 -0.66 -3.86 -10.97
CA MET A 11 -2.05 -4.26 -10.73
C MET A 11 -2.81 -4.30 -12.05
N SER A 12 -3.42 -5.43 -12.36
CA SER A 12 -4.15 -5.59 -13.61
C SER A 12 -5.57 -6.10 -13.41
N CYS A 13 -5.96 -6.45 -12.17
CA CYS A 13 -7.30 -6.99 -11.91
C CYS A 13 -7.67 -6.79 -10.44
N ALA A 14 -8.93 -7.06 -10.12
CA ALA A 14 -9.45 -6.92 -8.76
C ALA A 14 -8.71 -7.80 -7.75
N HIS A 15 -8.25 -8.97 -8.19
CA HIS A 15 -7.48 -9.87 -7.33
C HIS A 15 -6.17 -9.21 -6.90
N CYS A 16 -5.51 -8.53 -7.82
CA CYS A 16 -4.29 -7.80 -7.52
C CYS A 16 -4.55 -6.69 -6.50
N GLN A 17 -5.65 -5.98 -6.66
CA GLN A 17 -6.07 -4.95 -5.73
C GLN A 17 -6.21 -5.50 -4.32
N MET A 18 -6.86 -6.64 -4.17
CA MET A 18 -7.04 -7.29 -2.87
C MET A 18 -5.71 -7.75 -2.28
N SER A 19 -4.82 -8.25 -3.11
CA SER A 19 -3.50 -8.70 -2.66
C SER A 19 -2.69 -7.54 -2.09
N VAL A 20 -2.69 -6.41 -2.76
CA VAL A 20 -1.99 -5.21 -2.29
C VAL A 20 -2.62 -4.70 -1.00
N GLU A 21 -3.94 -4.65 -0.94
CA GLU A 21 -4.65 -4.20 0.26
C GLU A 21 -4.31 -5.07 1.47
N LYS A 22 -4.33 -6.38 1.28
CA LYS A 22 -3.98 -7.31 2.36
C LYS A 22 -2.53 -7.17 2.80
N ALA A 23 -1.63 -6.98 1.85
CA ALA A 23 -0.21 -6.82 2.15
C ALA A 23 0.02 -5.57 3.01
N LEU A 24 -0.62 -4.47 2.65
CA LEU A 24 -0.50 -3.23 3.41
C LEU A 24 -1.14 -3.36 4.79
N ALA A 25 -2.28 -4.01 4.88
CA ALA A 25 -2.99 -4.18 6.15
C ALA A 25 -2.21 -5.03 7.15
N LYS A 26 -1.30 -5.87 6.69
CA LYS A 26 -0.47 -6.71 7.55
C LYS A 26 0.70 -5.97 8.17
N VAL A 27 1.04 -4.80 7.68
CA VAL A 27 2.17 -4.04 8.21
C VAL A 27 1.80 -3.50 9.59
N PRO A 28 2.63 -3.76 10.61
CA PRO A 28 2.37 -3.21 11.95
C PRO A 28 2.32 -1.68 11.90
N GLY A 29 1.30 -1.12 12.54
CA GLY A 29 1.11 0.32 12.55
C GLY A 29 0.16 0.84 11.49
N VAL A 30 -0.29 -0.01 10.56
CA VAL A 30 -1.27 0.40 9.55
C VAL A 30 -2.67 0.26 10.13
N PHE A 31 -3.42 1.36 10.10
CA PHE A 31 -4.81 1.38 10.57
C PHE A 31 -5.80 1.04 9.46
N GLY A 32 -5.46 1.36 8.23
CA GLY A 32 -6.31 1.07 7.09
C GLY A 32 -5.58 1.31 5.79
N ALA A 33 -6.01 0.60 4.76
CA ALA A 33 -5.46 0.75 3.43
C ALA A 33 -6.60 0.64 2.42
N VAL A 34 -6.68 1.60 1.51
CA VAL A 34 -7.66 1.60 0.43
C VAL A 34 -6.90 1.61 -0.88
N VAL A 35 -7.15 0.63 -1.71
CA VAL A 35 -6.50 0.49 -3.02
C VAL A 35 -7.49 0.85 -4.11
N ASP A 36 -7.07 1.72 -5.02
CA ASP A 36 -7.85 2.11 -6.18
C ASP A 36 -7.22 1.49 -7.43
N LEU A 37 -7.90 0.50 -7.98
CA LEU A 37 -7.42 -0.20 -9.16
C LEU A 37 -7.42 0.71 -10.40
N ARG A 38 -8.42 1.57 -10.51
CA ARG A 38 -8.56 2.45 -11.67
C ARG A 38 -7.40 3.43 -11.78
N ASN A 39 -6.99 3.99 -10.67
CA ASN A 39 -5.88 4.95 -10.61
C ASN A 39 -4.55 4.30 -10.30
N ALA A 40 -4.53 2.99 -10.09
CA ALA A 40 -3.34 2.24 -9.70
C ALA A 40 -2.64 2.87 -8.50
N SER A 41 -3.42 3.20 -7.48
CA SER A 41 -2.91 3.87 -6.29
C SER A 41 -3.47 3.24 -5.02
N ALA A 42 -2.82 3.54 -3.90
CA ALA A 42 -3.27 3.08 -2.59
C ALA A 42 -3.12 4.22 -1.60
N GLU A 43 -4.14 4.40 -0.76
CA GLU A 43 -4.07 5.32 0.36
C GLU A 43 -3.93 4.50 1.64
N VAL A 44 -2.94 4.83 2.45
CA VAL A 44 -2.63 4.10 3.68
C VAL A 44 -2.67 5.08 4.84
N ASP A 45 -3.45 4.72 5.86
CA ASP A 45 -3.43 5.42 7.13
C ASP A 45 -2.58 4.59 8.10
N TYR A 46 -1.57 5.20 8.66
CA TYR A 46 -0.61 4.47 9.48
C TYR A 46 -0.06 5.34 10.60
N ASP A 47 0.52 4.65 11.59
CA ASP A 47 1.24 5.29 12.68
C ASP A 47 2.71 5.43 12.26
N ASP A 48 3.14 6.65 12.01
CA ASP A 48 4.50 6.93 11.52
C ASP A 48 5.59 6.67 12.58
N ASP A 49 5.20 6.45 13.83
CA ASP A 49 6.13 6.01 14.86
C ASP A 49 6.35 4.49 14.84
N THR A 50 5.43 3.75 14.24
CA THR A 50 5.48 2.28 14.20
C THR A 50 5.81 1.75 12.81
N ALA A 51 5.27 2.36 11.77
CA ALA A 51 5.47 1.94 10.38
C ALA A 51 6.19 3.03 9.61
N THR A 52 7.02 2.62 8.65
CA THR A 52 7.72 3.55 7.78
C THR A 52 7.25 3.38 6.34
N ILE A 53 7.52 4.41 5.53
CA ILE A 53 7.22 4.35 4.10
C ILE A 53 7.94 3.15 3.46
N GLU A 54 9.18 2.88 3.88
CA GLU A 54 9.94 1.75 3.37
C GLU A 54 9.27 0.42 3.67
N GLU A 55 8.70 0.27 4.86
CA GLU A 55 7.96 -0.94 5.22
C GLU A 55 6.72 -1.12 4.35
N LEU A 56 6.02 -0.03 4.05
CA LEU A 56 4.83 -0.07 3.22
C LEU A 56 5.17 -0.46 1.78
N THR A 57 6.19 0.15 1.21
CA THR A 57 6.63 -0.18 -0.16
C THR A 57 7.18 -1.60 -0.22
N ALA A 58 7.90 -2.04 0.80
CA ALA A 58 8.42 -3.40 0.88
C ALA A 58 7.29 -4.43 0.94
N ALA A 59 6.22 -4.13 1.67
CA ALA A 59 5.07 -5.03 1.75
C ALA A 59 4.42 -5.22 0.38
N VAL A 60 4.29 -4.15 -0.39
CA VAL A 60 3.75 -4.23 -1.75
C VAL A 60 4.69 -5.04 -2.65
N ALA A 61 6.00 -4.84 -2.52
CA ALA A 61 6.98 -5.58 -3.30
C ALA A 61 6.91 -7.08 -3.00
N LYS A 62 6.72 -7.46 -1.74
CA LYS A 62 6.58 -8.86 -1.35
C LYS A 62 5.33 -9.49 -1.96
N ALA A 63 4.30 -8.70 -2.20
CA ALA A 63 3.08 -9.19 -2.83
C ALA A 63 3.23 -9.37 -4.35
N GLY A 64 4.36 -8.96 -4.92
CA GLY A 64 4.64 -9.12 -6.35
C GLY A 64 4.38 -7.87 -7.18
N TYR A 65 4.24 -6.73 -6.54
CA TYR A 65 3.97 -5.46 -7.21
C TYR A 65 5.05 -4.45 -6.87
N ALA A 66 4.97 -3.27 -7.45
CA ALA A 66 5.88 -2.18 -7.13
C ALA A 66 5.08 -0.99 -6.61
N ALA A 67 5.63 -0.31 -5.62
CA ALA A 67 5.00 0.88 -5.06
C ALA A 67 6.01 2.01 -4.96
N ALA A 68 5.54 3.23 -5.23
CA ALA A 68 6.33 4.43 -5.05
C ALA A 68 5.44 5.49 -4.40
N VAL A 69 6.04 6.36 -3.63
CA VAL A 69 5.30 7.46 -3.01
C VAL A 69 4.78 8.39 -4.11
N ASP A 70 3.48 8.66 -4.08
CA ASP A 70 2.83 9.54 -5.03
C ASP A 70 2.46 10.83 -4.31
N GLY A 71 3.12 11.83 -4.67
CA GLY A 71 2.86 13.12 -4.12
C GLY A 71 3.89 13.72 -3.32
#